data_178581dcc7816363dd035c33b7682ef5
#
_entry.id   178581dcc7816363dd035c33b7682ef5
#
_cell.length_a   1.000
_cell.length_b   1.000
_cell.length_c   1.000
_cell.angle_alpha   90.00
_cell.angle_beta   90.00
_cell.angle_gamma   90.00
#
_symmetry.space_group_name_H-M   'P 1'
#
loop_
_entity.id
_entity.type
_entity.pdbx_description
1 polymer ?
#
loop_
_entity_poly.entity_id
_entity_poly.type
_entity_poly.pdbx_seq_one_letter_code
_entity_poly.pdbx_strand_id
1 'polypeptide(L)'
;TPRLSSAASDVYKRQVRLVSTPVGTSPDVIKALRDSEAVQSLIHDIERDTKKGRKLIISASRVDYTKGNEELLLAYERLLERRPEMHGDVVLMLACVAANTGMKVYEDTQRSIEETVGRINGRFGRIDWVPIRLTTQRIPYEEIVAWFAASDICWITPLRDGLNLVAKEYVAARKGQGGSLVLSEFTGASVVVDGAILTNPYSHRRMDEAIDTAPVSYTHLRAHETLG
;
A
#
# COMPACT_ATOMS: atom_id res chain seq x y z
N THR A 1 -22.62 48.19 31.30
CA THR A 1 -21.66 47.36 30.52
C THR A 1 -21.25 46.20 31.39
N PRO A 2 -21.64 44.96 31.05
CA PRO A 2 -21.22 43.78 31.79
C PRO A 2 -19.69 43.58 31.65
N ARG A 3 -18.98 43.56 32.78
CA ARG A 3 -17.58 43.13 32.80
C ARG A 3 -17.52 41.64 32.46
N LEU A 4 -16.91 41.31 31.34
CA LEU A 4 -16.52 39.94 31.01
C LEU A 4 -15.68 39.39 32.18
N SER A 5 -16.00 38.19 32.66
CA SER A 5 -15.27 37.57 33.76
C SER A 5 -13.79 37.39 33.39
N SER A 6 -12.89 37.48 34.36
CA SER A 6 -11.45 37.32 34.15
C SER A 6 -11.11 35.96 33.49
N ALA A 7 -11.93 34.95 33.71
CA ALA A 7 -11.81 33.61 33.08
C ALA A 7 -12.04 33.63 31.55
N ALA A 8 -13.02 34.44 31.07
CA ALA A 8 -13.26 34.58 29.62
C ALA A 8 -12.11 35.33 28.93
N SER A 9 -11.49 36.31 29.63
CA SER A 9 -10.32 37.04 29.13
C SER A 9 -9.07 36.13 29.04
N ASP A 10 -8.94 35.15 29.93
CA ASP A 10 -7.78 34.24 29.97
C ASP A 10 -7.85 33.15 28.86
N VAL A 11 -9.05 32.70 28.48
CA VAL A 11 -9.25 31.80 27.37
C VAL A 11 -8.87 32.47 26.03
N TYR A 12 -9.17 33.76 25.85
CA TYR A 12 -8.78 34.49 24.64
C TYR A 12 -7.27 34.77 24.53
N LYS A 13 -6.53 34.72 25.64
CA LYS A 13 -5.06 34.98 25.65
C LYS A 13 -4.24 33.71 25.35
N ARG A 14 -4.84 32.51 25.39
CA ARG A 14 -4.18 31.27 25.09
C ARG A 14 -4.47 30.87 23.65
N GLN A 15 -3.77 31.48 22.70
CA GLN A 15 -3.78 31.02 21.31
C GLN A 15 -2.81 29.85 21.14
N VAL A 16 -3.33 28.71 20.71
CA VAL A 16 -2.53 27.56 20.28
C VAL A 16 -2.34 27.67 18.77
N ARG A 17 -1.10 27.86 18.33
CA ARG A 17 -0.77 27.81 16.91
C ARG A 17 -0.60 26.35 16.50
N LEU A 18 -1.49 25.86 15.65
CA LEU A 18 -1.35 24.57 15.01
C LEU A 18 -0.49 24.73 13.75
N VAL A 19 0.59 23.96 13.67
CA VAL A 19 1.46 23.90 12.49
C VAL A 19 1.45 22.48 11.99
N SER A 20 1.10 22.28 10.72
CA SER A 20 1.21 20.99 10.06
C SER A 20 2.66 20.77 9.65
N THR A 21 3.28 19.71 10.17
CA THR A 21 4.64 19.27 9.80
C THR A 21 4.55 17.85 9.28
N PRO A 22 4.16 17.65 7.99
CA PRO A 22 4.05 16.31 7.43
C PRO A 22 5.41 15.63 7.37
N VAL A 23 5.45 14.36 7.76
CA VAL A 23 6.63 13.52 7.57
C VAL A 23 6.72 13.12 6.11
N GLY A 24 7.89 13.34 5.51
CA GLY A 24 8.19 12.93 4.14
C GLY A 24 9.02 11.64 4.07
N THR A 25 9.25 11.18 2.85
CA THR A 25 10.29 10.19 2.53
C THR A 25 11.44 10.91 1.83
N SER A 26 12.64 10.31 1.81
CA SER A 26 13.76 10.82 1.03
C SER A 26 13.88 10.03 -0.28
N PRO A 27 13.39 10.55 -1.42
CA PRO A 27 13.42 9.83 -2.70
C PRO A 27 14.85 9.47 -3.14
N ASP A 28 15.83 10.33 -2.86
CA ASP A 28 17.22 10.09 -3.25
C ASP A 28 17.85 8.95 -2.44
N VAL A 29 17.51 8.85 -1.14
CA VAL A 29 17.97 7.73 -0.30
C VAL A 29 17.35 6.42 -0.78
N ILE A 30 16.05 6.41 -1.09
CA ILE A 30 15.37 5.22 -1.61
C ILE A 30 15.95 4.81 -2.97
N LYS A 31 16.22 5.78 -3.84
CA LYS A 31 16.85 5.54 -5.14
C LYS A 31 18.26 4.96 -4.97
N ALA A 32 19.10 5.56 -4.13
CA ALA A 32 20.43 5.07 -3.86
C ALA A 32 20.41 3.64 -3.28
N LEU A 33 19.47 3.37 -2.39
CA LEU A 33 19.28 2.03 -1.81
C LEU A 33 18.85 1.03 -2.89
N ARG A 34 17.86 1.37 -3.72
CA ARG A 34 17.40 0.54 -4.84
C ARG A 34 18.56 0.21 -5.79
N ASP A 35 19.41 1.19 -6.10
CA ASP A 35 20.49 1.07 -7.07
C ASP A 35 21.73 0.35 -6.46
N SER A 36 21.73 0.01 -5.17
CA SER A 36 22.80 -0.75 -4.52
C SER A 36 22.85 -2.20 -5.01
N GLU A 37 24.05 -2.80 -5.05
CA GLU A 37 24.26 -4.18 -5.50
C GLU A 37 23.42 -5.19 -4.69
N ALA A 38 23.35 -5.00 -3.38
CA ALA A 38 22.56 -5.88 -2.50
C ALA A 38 21.06 -5.85 -2.85
N VAL A 39 20.47 -4.67 -3.08
CA VAL A 39 19.06 -4.54 -3.44
C VAL A 39 18.80 -5.00 -4.87
N GLN A 40 19.72 -4.77 -5.80
CA GLN A 40 19.61 -5.27 -7.17
C GLN A 40 19.63 -6.80 -7.22
N SER A 41 20.43 -7.46 -6.37
CA SER A 41 20.39 -8.93 -6.23
C SER A 41 19.03 -9.41 -5.73
N LEU A 42 18.45 -8.74 -4.71
CA LEU A 42 17.12 -9.07 -4.20
C LEU A 42 16.03 -8.86 -5.28
N ILE A 43 16.09 -7.79 -6.05
CA ILE A 43 15.17 -7.55 -7.18
C ILE A 43 15.23 -8.71 -8.17
N HIS A 44 16.46 -9.12 -8.57
CA HIS A 44 16.64 -10.23 -9.48
C HIS A 44 16.06 -11.54 -8.94
N ASP A 45 16.26 -11.82 -7.65
CA ASP A 45 15.68 -13.01 -7.00
C ASP A 45 14.14 -12.95 -6.97
N ILE A 46 13.55 -11.79 -6.67
CA ILE A 46 12.09 -11.61 -6.71
C ILE A 46 11.55 -11.84 -8.13
N GLU A 47 12.21 -11.30 -9.14
CA GLU A 47 11.81 -11.45 -10.54
C GLU A 47 11.91 -12.92 -10.99
N ARG A 48 12.99 -13.62 -10.63
CA ARG A 48 13.20 -15.03 -10.95
C ARG A 48 12.25 -15.95 -10.23
N ASP A 49 12.06 -15.79 -8.91
CA ASP A 49 11.42 -16.79 -8.05
C ASP A 49 9.95 -16.52 -7.78
N THR A 50 9.54 -15.26 -7.82
CA THR A 50 8.17 -14.85 -7.54
C THR A 50 7.45 -14.36 -8.78
N LYS A 51 8.00 -13.32 -9.43
CA LYS A 51 7.37 -12.70 -10.59
C LYS A 51 7.31 -13.64 -11.79
N LYS A 52 8.42 -14.27 -12.16
CA LYS A 52 8.48 -15.28 -13.26
C LYS A 52 7.80 -14.80 -14.54
N GLY A 53 7.96 -13.53 -14.90
CA GLY A 53 7.29 -12.91 -16.04
C GLY A 53 5.82 -12.49 -15.81
N ARG A 54 5.26 -12.78 -14.63
CA ARG A 54 3.88 -12.40 -14.25
C ARG A 54 3.78 -10.94 -13.86
N LYS A 55 2.56 -10.42 -13.76
CA LYS A 55 2.29 -9.13 -13.11
C LYS A 55 2.38 -9.30 -11.59
N LEU A 56 3.21 -8.49 -10.98
CA LEU A 56 3.39 -8.48 -9.53
C LEU A 56 2.69 -7.26 -8.92
N ILE A 57 1.72 -7.54 -8.07
CA ILE A 57 1.05 -6.53 -7.25
C ILE A 57 1.65 -6.60 -5.86
N ILE A 58 1.98 -5.47 -5.25
CA ILE A 58 2.38 -5.38 -3.86
C ILE A 58 1.39 -4.58 -3.04
N SER A 59 1.08 -5.06 -1.85
CA SER A 59 0.46 -4.28 -0.78
C SER A 59 1.28 -4.46 0.49
N ALA A 60 1.62 -3.36 1.15
CA ALA A 60 2.41 -3.37 2.38
C ALA A 60 1.76 -2.52 3.46
N SER A 61 1.53 -3.11 4.62
CA SER A 61 0.92 -2.44 5.77
C SER A 61 1.27 -3.15 7.08
N ARG A 62 0.82 -2.62 8.19
CA ARG A 62 0.70 -3.38 9.44
C ARG A 62 -0.64 -4.11 9.46
N VAL A 63 -0.73 -5.18 10.26
CA VAL A 63 -2.02 -5.76 10.63
C VAL A 63 -2.79 -4.74 11.46
N ASP A 64 -3.79 -4.12 10.82
CA ASP A 64 -4.62 -3.09 11.42
C ASP A 64 -5.92 -3.02 10.60
N TYR A 65 -7.05 -3.07 11.27
CA TYR A 65 -8.38 -3.04 10.64
C TYR A 65 -8.60 -1.78 9.79
N THR A 66 -7.89 -0.68 10.07
CA THR A 66 -7.99 0.55 9.29
C THR A 66 -7.24 0.49 7.97
N LYS A 67 -6.41 -0.53 7.74
CA LYS A 67 -5.57 -0.65 6.54
C LYS A 67 -6.28 -1.27 5.33
N GLY A 68 -7.53 -1.73 5.48
CA GLY A 68 -8.36 -2.20 4.37
C GLY A 68 -7.82 -3.45 3.69
N ASN A 69 -7.08 -4.30 4.43
CA ASN A 69 -6.51 -5.53 3.87
C ASN A 69 -7.59 -6.55 3.49
N GLU A 70 -8.69 -6.61 4.24
CA GLU A 70 -9.82 -7.50 3.93
C GLU A 70 -10.54 -7.04 2.67
N GLU A 71 -10.82 -5.74 2.55
CA GLU A 71 -11.43 -5.13 1.37
C GLU A 71 -10.58 -5.33 0.11
N LEU A 72 -9.25 -5.22 0.26
CA LEU A 72 -8.29 -5.49 -0.81
C LEU A 72 -8.33 -6.96 -1.24
N LEU A 73 -8.28 -7.89 -0.29
CA LEU A 73 -8.34 -9.32 -0.56
C LEU A 73 -9.64 -9.73 -1.25
N LEU A 74 -10.77 -9.21 -0.80
CA LEU A 74 -12.07 -9.44 -1.43
C LEU A 74 -12.15 -8.83 -2.84
N ALA A 75 -11.55 -7.67 -3.07
CA ALA A 75 -11.46 -7.08 -4.40
C ALA A 75 -10.54 -7.90 -5.32
N TYR A 76 -9.43 -8.43 -4.80
CA TYR A 76 -8.54 -9.33 -5.55
C TYR A 76 -9.23 -10.66 -5.89
N GLU A 77 -10.02 -11.23 -4.98
CA GLU A 77 -10.83 -12.41 -5.26
C GLU A 77 -11.81 -12.15 -6.41
N ARG A 78 -12.55 -11.03 -6.36
CA ARG A 78 -13.46 -10.64 -7.45
C ARG A 78 -12.72 -10.38 -8.77
N LEU A 79 -11.49 -9.87 -8.74
CA LEU A 79 -10.66 -9.76 -9.94
C LEU A 79 -10.42 -11.12 -10.57
N LEU A 80 -10.00 -12.11 -9.78
CA LEU A 80 -9.76 -13.48 -10.27
C LEU A 80 -11.04 -14.15 -10.78
N GLU A 81 -12.19 -13.86 -10.16
CA GLU A 81 -13.50 -14.35 -10.64
C GLU A 81 -13.90 -13.76 -11.99
N ARG A 82 -13.70 -12.45 -12.16
CA ARG A 82 -14.09 -11.72 -13.38
C ARG A 82 -13.11 -11.94 -14.53
N ARG A 83 -11.84 -12.21 -14.22
CA ARG A 83 -10.74 -12.25 -15.19
C ARG A 83 -10.00 -13.60 -15.13
N PRO A 84 -10.65 -14.73 -15.51
CA PRO A 84 -10.02 -16.05 -15.50
C PRO A 84 -8.74 -16.13 -16.34
N GLU A 85 -8.61 -15.27 -17.37
CA GLU A 85 -7.41 -15.16 -18.20
C GLU A 85 -6.18 -14.64 -17.43
N MET A 86 -6.37 -14.05 -16.26
CA MET A 86 -5.25 -13.60 -15.39
C MET A 86 -4.74 -14.73 -14.47
N HIS A 87 -5.40 -15.90 -14.47
CA HIS A 87 -4.96 -17.02 -13.64
C HIS A 87 -3.62 -17.55 -14.13
N GLY A 88 -2.61 -17.48 -13.29
CA GLY A 88 -1.23 -17.82 -13.63
C GLY A 88 -0.37 -16.60 -14.02
N ASP A 89 -1.00 -15.46 -14.35
CA ASP A 89 -0.32 -14.27 -14.87
C ASP A 89 -0.22 -13.11 -13.89
N VAL A 90 -0.87 -13.22 -12.72
CA VAL A 90 -0.82 -12.21 -11.65
C VAL A 90 -0.50 -12.83 -10.30
N VAL A 91 0.31 -12.14 -9.50
CA VAL A 91 0.62 -12.52 -8.12
C VAL A 91 0.47 -11.28 -7.23
N LEU A 92 -0.25 -11.44 -6.12
CA LEU A 92 -0.32 -10.44 -5.06
C LEU A 92 0.66 -10.81 -3.94
N MET A 93 1.66 -9.96 -3.71
CA MET A 93 2.48 -9.99 -2.50
C MET A 93 1.82 -9.12 -1.43
N LEU A 94 1.30 -9.72 -0.37
CA LEU A 94 0.72 -9.06 0.78
C LEU A 94 1.69 -9.09 1.96
N ALA A 95 2.37 -7.98 2.19
CA ALA A 95 3.23 -7.77 3.34
C ALA A 95 2.43 -7.12 4.46
N CYS A 96 1.92 -7.93 5.38
CA CYS A 96 1.03 -7.47 6.44
C CYS A 96 1.67 -7.75 7.80
N VAL A 97 2.56 -6.86 8.26
CA VAL A 97 3.38 -7.08 9.46
C VAL A 97 2.50 -7.12 10.70
N ALA A 98 2.62 -8.22 11.46
CA ALA A 98 1.88 -8.41 12.70
C ALA A 98 2.12 -7.26 13.71
N ALA A 99 1.08 -6.82 14.36
CA ALA A 99 1.19 -5.81 15.41
C ALA A 99 1.68 -6.45 16.71
N ASN A 100 2.67 -5.81 17.35
CA ASN A 100 3.22 -6.25 18.65
C ASN A 100 2.27 -5.87 19.80
N THR A 101 1.10 -6.51 19.95
CA THR A 101 0.17 -5.87 20.86
C THR A 101 -0.57 -6.73 21.84
N GLY A 102 -0.72 -8.03 21.69
CA GLY A 102 -1.63 -8.77 22.55
C GLY A 102 -3.06 -8.20 22.62
N MET A 103 -3.43 -7.32 21.67
CA MET A 103 -4.79 -6.78 21.56
C MET A 103 -5.61 -7.66 20.63
N LYS A 104 -6.67 -8.23 21.17
CA LYS A 104 -7.55 -9.18 20.48
C LYS A 104 -8.01 -8.71 19.09
N VAL A 105 -8.28 -7.42 18.92
CA VAL A 105 -8.74 -6.87 17.62
C VAL A 105 -7.71 -7.09 16.50
N TYR A 106 -6.41 -6.98 16.79
CA TYR A 106 -5.37 -7.20 15.78
C TYR A 106 -5.14 -8.69 15.52
N GLU A 107 -5.26 -9.53 16.56
CA GLU A 107 -5.20 -10.98 16.42
C GLU A 107 -6.38 -11.50 15.56
N ASP A 108 -7.59 -11.00 15.81
CA ASP A 108 -8.77 -11.35 15.03
C ASP A 108 -8.64 -10.85 13.57
N THR A 109 -8.11 -9.63 13.36
CA THR A 109 -7.84 -9.10 12.01
C THR A 109 -6.79 -9.95 11.27
N GLN A 110 -5.71 -10.33 11.95
CA GLN A 110 -4.69 -11.20 11.35
C GLN A 110 -5.27 -12.54 10.93
N ARG A 111 -6.04 -13.17 11.82
CA ARG A 111 -6.69 -14.46 11.53
C ARG A 111 -7.62 -14.34 10.32
N SER A 112 -8.45 -13.31 10.25
CA SER A 112 -9.34 -13.06 9.11
C SER A 112 -8.58 -12.91 7.80
N ILE A 113 -7.45 -12.19 7.81
CA ILE A 113 -6.55 -12.07 6.65
C ILE A 113 -6.01 -13.44 6.23
N GLU A 114 -5.46 -14.21 7.18
CA GLU A 114 -4.86 -15.53 6.92
C GLU A 114 -5.90 -16.53 6.39
N GLU A 115 -7.11 -16.56 6.96
CA GLU A 115 -8.22 -17.38 6.51
C GLU A 115 -8.67 -17.01 5.09
N THR A 116 -8.79 -15.71 4.81
CA THR A 116 -9.18 -15.21 3.48
C THR A 116 -8.12 -15.55 2.43
N VAL A 117 -6.84 -15.35 2.74
CA VAL A 117 -5.72 -15.75 1.86
C VAL A 117 -5.73 -17.25 1.61
N GLY A 118 -5.91 -18.06 2.67
CA GLY A 118 -6.00 -19.52 2.55
C GLY A 118 -7.14 -19.95 1.64
N ARG A 119 -8.32 -19.33 1.78
CA ARG A 119 -9.50 -19.61 0.96
C ARG A 119 -9.28 -19.23 -0.51
N ILE A 120 -8.75 -18.06 -0.80
CA ILE A 120 -8.47 -17.61 -2.17
C ILE A 120 -7.41 -18.51 -2.82
N ASN A 121 -6.32 -18.79 -2.12
CA ASN A 121 -5.26 -19.66 -2.62
C ASN A 121 -5.75 -21.09 -2.85
N GLY A 122 -6.59 -21.63 -1.97
CA GLY A 122 -7.21 -22.96 -2.14
C GLY A 122 -8.18 -23.02 -3.31
N ARG A 123 -8.89 -21.92 -3.59
CA ARG A 123 -9.89 -21.87 -4.67
C ARG A 123 -9.28 -21.72 -6.06
N PHE A 124 -8.26 -20.87 -6.20
CA PHE A 124 -7.70 -20.47 -7.50
C PHE A 124 -6.30 -21.01 -7.75
N GLY A 125 -5.55 -21.35 -6.69
CA GLY A 125 -4.16 -21.76 -6.78
C GLY A 125 -3.95 -23.04 -7.56
N ARG A 126 -2.76 -23.15 -8.15
CA ARG A 126 -2.27 -24.32 -8.88
C ARG A 126 -0.88 -24.70 -8.36
N ILE A 127 -0.37 -25.86 -8.73
CA ILE A 127 0.95 -26.35 -8.30
C ILE A 127 2.06 -25.34 -8.66
N ASP A 128 1.95 -24.72 -9.83
CA ASP A 128 2.95 -23.78 -10.38
C ASP A 128 2.62 -22.31 -10.10
N TRP A 129 1.47 -22.02 -9.49
CA TRP A 129 1.02 -20.66 -9.24
C TRP A 129 0.20 -20.51 -7.96
N VAL A 130 0.66 -19.65 -7.09
CA VAL A 130 -0.05 -19.23 -5.87
C VAL A 130 -0.49 -17.78 -6.05
N PRO A 131 -1.81 -17.51 -6.07
CA PRO A 131 -2.35 -16.16 -6.30
C PRO A 131 -1.85 -15.12 -5.32
N ILE A 132 -1.76 -15.46 -4.02
CA ILE A 132 -1.40 -14.55 -2.95
C ILE A 132 -0.24 -15.14 -2.16
N ARG A 133 0.85 -14.38 -2.07
CA ARG A 133 1.95 -14.60 -1.12
C ARG A 133 1.76 -13.68 0.08
N LEU A 134 1.55 -14.25 1.26
CA LEU A 134 1.39 -13.52 2.51
C LEU A 134 2.66 -13.64 3.34
N THR A 135 3.11 -12.51 3.90
CA THR A 135 4.05 -12.50 5.02
C THR A 135 3.53 -11.62 6.15
N THR A 136 3.60 -12.13 7.36
CA THR A 136 3.28 -11.39 8.60
C THR A 136 4.54 -11.03 9.38
N GLN A 137 5.70 -11.47 8.89
CA GLN A 137 7.00 -11.17 9.46
C GLN A 137 7.47 -9.77 9.07
N ARG A 138 8.30 -9.18 9.93
CA ARG A 138 8.94 -7.91 9.63
C ARG A 138 9.93 -8.10 8.48
N ILE A 139 9.75 -7.33 7.42
CA ILE A 139 10.66 -7.29 6.26
C ILE A 139 11.71 -6.21 6.51
N PRO A 140 13.01 -6.48 6.30
CA PRO A 140 14.05 -5.46 6.28
C PRO A 140 13.75 -4.36 5.25
N TYR A 141 14.20 -3.13 5.51
CA TYR A 141 13.85 -2.00 4.64
C TYR A 141 14.41 -2.14 3.22
N GLU A 142 15.61 -2.68 3.10
CA GLU A 142 16.25 -3.01 1.82
C GLU A 142 15.40 -3.98 1.00
N GLU A 143 14.88 -5.00 1.65
CA GLU A 143 14.04 -5.99 0.99
C GLU A 143 12.68 -5.41 0.58
N ILE A 144 12.05 -4.55 1.41
CA ILE A 144 10.79 -3.91 1.00
C ILE A 144 11.00 -2.95 -0.19
N VAL A 145 12.13 -2.25 -0.25
CA VAL A 145 12.50 -1.44 -1.42
C VAL A 145 12.68 -2.31 -2.67
N ALA A 146 13.30 -3.50 -2.54
CA ALA A 146 13.40 -4.45 -3.63
C ALA A 146 12.02 -4.92 -4.13
N TRP A 147 11.10 -5.24 -3.22
CA TRP A 147 9.74 -5.60 -3.56
C TRP A 147 9.00 -4.47 -4.27
N PHE A 148 9.15 -3.22 -3.82
CA PHE A 148 8.56 -2.06 -4.51
C PHE A 148 9.14 -1.90 -5.91
N ALA A 149 10.46 -2.02 -6.07
CA ALA A 149 11.11 -1.88 -7.36
C ALA A 149 10.74 -2.99 -8.36
N ALA A 150 10.56 -4.22 -7.90
CA ALA A 150 10.16 -5.35 -8.74
C ALA A 150 8.68 -5.35 -9.13
N SER A 151 7.81 -4.67 -8.35
CA SER A 151 6.37 -4.74 -8.53
C SER A 151 5.85 -3.82 -9.63
N ASP A 152 4.91 -4.33 -10.42
CA ASP A 152 4.25 -3.55 -11.49
C ASP A 152 3.17 -2.62 -10.94
N ILE A 153 2.50 -3.06 -9.87
CA ILE A 153 1.37 -2.35 -9.25
C ILE A 153 1.59 -2.31 -7.74
N CYS A 154 1.41 -1.15 -7.13
CA CYS A 154 1.25 -1.04 -5.69
C CYS A 154 -0.23 -0.75 -5.37
N TRP A 155 -0.81 -1.54 -4.46
CA TRP A 155 -2.22 -1.45 -4.12
C TRP A 155 -2.38 -1.16 -2.63
N ILE A 156 -2.74 0.08 -2.30
CA ILE A 156 -2.80 0.59 -0.93
C ILE A 156 -4.16 1.23 -0.71
N THR A 157 -5.04 0.53 -0.02
CA THR A 157 -6.44 0.95 0.12
C THR A 157 -6.91 0.97 1.58
N PRO A 158 -6.22 1.72 2.47
CA PRO A 158 -6.69 1.86 3.82
C PRO A 158 -8.05 2.53 3.87
N LEU A 159 -8.85 2.14 4.86
CA LEU A 159 -10.14 2.75 5.17
C LEU A 159 -9.96 4.19 5.68
N ARG A 160 -8.83 4.42 6.36
CA ARG A 160 -8.41 5.73 6.86
C ARG A 160 -6.92 5.73 7.16
N ASP A 161 -6.19 6.68 6.58
CA ASP A 161 -4.77 6.89 6.87
C ASP A 161 -4.39 8.36 6.64
N GLY A 162 -3.93 9.05 7.69
CA GLY A 162 -3.61 10.48 7.62
C GLY A 162 -2.38 10.81 6.77
N LEU A 163 -1.52 9.84 6.45
CA LEU A 163 -0.26 10.11 5.77
C LEU A 163 0.04 9.10 4.67
N ASN A 164 0.29 7.84 5.00
CA ASN A 164 0.70 6.73 4.15
C ASN A 164 2.07 6.95 3.45
N LEU A 165 3.15 6.61 4.15
CA LEU A 165 4.51 6.69 3.58
C LEU A 165 4.76 5.61 2.53
N VAL A 166 4.12 4.44 2.63
CA VAL A 166 4.30 3.31 1.70
C VAL A 166 4.02 3.72 0.25
N ALA A 167 2.97 4.51 0.01
CA ALA A 167 2.66 5.04 -1.31
C ALA A 167 3.80 5.91 -1.87
N LYS A 168 4.37 6.78 -1.02
CA LYS A 168 5.48 7.65 -1.40
C LYS A 168 6.77 6.86 -1.63
N GLU A 169 7.05 5.87 -0.80
CA GLU A 169 8.22 4.98 -0.91
C GLU A 169 8.17 4.15 -2.19
N TYR A 170 6.99 3.61 -2.55
CA TYR A 170 6.80 2.92 -3.81
C TYR A 170 7.11 3.82 -5.02
N VAL A 171 6.53 5.02 -5.05
CA VAL A 171 6.77 5.98 -6.14
C VAL A 171 8.25 6.32 -6.26
N ALA A 172 8.95 6.54 -5.13
CA ALA A 172 10.38 6.81 -5.12
C ALA A 172 11.20 5.61 -5.62
N ALA A 173 10.85 4.38 -5.20
CA ALA A 173 11.51 3.16 -5.64
C ALA A 173 11.30 2.88 -7.14
N ARG A 174 10.15 3.28 -7.70
CA ARG A 174 9.80 3.10 -9.12
C ARG A 174 10.19 4.26 -10.03
N LYS A 175 10.81 5.33 -9.50
CA LYS A 175 11.16 6.52 -10.28
C LYS A 175 11.98 6.14 -11.53
N GLY A 176 11.42 6.44 -12.70
CA GLY A 176 12.03 6.15 -14.00
C GLY A 176 11.76 4.74 -14.56
N GLN A 177 11.05 3.86 -13.85
CA GLN A 177 10.76 2.48 -14.29
C GLN A 177 9.30 2.24 -14.70
N GLY A 178 8.44 3.22 -14.50
CA GLY A 178 6.99 3.06 -14.67
C GLY A 178 6.36 2.21 -13.56
N GLY A 179 5.07 1.96 -13.66
CA GLY A 179 4.27 1.23 -12.69
C GLY A 179 2.99 1.95 -12.38
N SER A 180 2.07 1.31 -11.65
CA SER A 180 0.79 1.88 -11.25
C SER A 180 0.66 1.88 -9.74
N LEU A 181 0.05 2.94 -9.20
CA LEU A 181 -0.34 3.02 -7.79
C LEU A 181 -1.85 3.12 -7.71
N VAL A 182 -2.49 2.10 -7.11
CA VAL A 182 -3.90 2.15 -6.71
C VAL A 182 -3.94 2.59 -5.26
N LEU A 183 -4.57 3.74 -5.00
CA LEU A 183 -4.50 4.41 -3.70
C LEU A 183 -5.89 4.80 -3.21
N SER A 184 -6.15 4.55 -1.93
CA SER A 184 -7.38 5.03 -1.28
C SER A 184 -7.45 6.55 -1.28
N GLU A 185 -8.62 7.09 -1.65
CA GLU A 185 -8.91 8.52 -1.53
C GLU A 185 -8.90 9.03 -0.07
N PHE A 186 -8.94 8.12 0.91
CA PHE A 186 -8.89 8.43 2.35
C PHE A 186 -7.48 8.41 2.93
N THR A 187 -6.45 8.56 2.09
CA THR A 187 -5.06 8.72 2.52
C THR A 187 -4.59 10.16 2.36
N GLY A 188 -3.72 10.63 3.27
CA GLY A 188 -3.04 11.92 3.07
C GLY A 188 -2.13 11.94 1.83
N ALA A 189 -1.61 10.77 1.42
CA ALA A 189 -0.80 10.64 0.21
C ALA A 189 -1.59 10.92 -1.08
N SER A 190 -2.92 10.73 -1.09
CA SER A 190 -3.77 10.98 -2.27
C SER A 190 -3.75 12.43 -2.75
N VAL A 191 -3.40 13.37 -1.87
CA VAL A 191 -3.34 14.81 -2.17
C VAL A 191 -2.00 15.25 -2.76
N VAL A 192 -0.95 14.41 -2.60
CA VAL A 192 0.43 14.78 -2.95
C VAL A 192 1.09 13.86 -3.97
N VAL A 193 0.47 12.72 -4.26
CA VAL A 193 0.98 11.76 -5.27
C VAL A 193 0.13 11.87 -6.52
N ASP A 194 0.65 12.57 -7.52
CA ASP A 194 -0.01 12.68 -8.81
C ASP A 194 0.10 11.39 -9.62
N GLY A 195 -0.93 11.12 -10.42
CA GLY A 195 -0.98 9.94 -11.29
C GLY A 195 -1.38 8.65 -10.58
N ALA A 196 -1.70 8.69 -9.29
CA ALA A 196 -2.30 7.56 -8.59
C ALA A 196 -3.74 7.31 -9.07
N ILE A 197 -4.11 6.04 -9.23
CA ILE A 197 -5.49 5.63 -9.50
C ILE A 197 -6.23 5.65 -8.17
N LEU A 198 -7.04 6.68 -7.94
CA LEU A 198 -7.76 6.83 -6.68
C LEU A 198 -8.99 5.92 -6.64
N THR A 199 -9.20 5.30 -5.49
CA THR A 199 -10.34 4.42 -5.26
C THR A 199 -10.95 4.61 -3.87
N ASN A 200 -12.22 4.22 -3.75
CA ASN A 200 -12.95 4.19 -2.49
C ASN A 200 -12.98 2.75 -1.96
N PRO A 201 -12.29 2.41 -0.86
CA PRO A 201 -12.25 1.05 -0.32
C PRO A 201 -13.61 0.55 0.20
N TYR A 202 -14.56 1.44 0.47
CA TYR A 202 -15.93 1.07 0.87
C TYR A 202 -16.82 0.75 -0.34
N SER A 203 -16.34 0.92 -1.57
CA SER A 203 -17.11 0.67 -2.79
C SER A 203 -16.48 -0.47 -3.59
N HIS A 204 -17.15 -1.63 -3.63
CA HIS A 204 -16.72 -2.77 -4.43
C HIS A 204 -16.48 -2.37 -5.89
N ARG A 205 -17.44 -1.64 -6.49
CA ARG A 205 -17.33 -1.18 -7.88
C ARG A 205 -16.08 -0.31 -8.11
N ARG A 206 -15.80 0.67 -7.22
CA ARG A 206 -14.64 1.55 -7.36
C ARG A 206 -13.32 0.79 -7.17
N MET A 207 -13.28 -0.17 -6.25
CA MET A 207 -12.13 -1.05 -6.05
C MET A 207 -11.87 -1.90 -7.29
N ASP A 208 -12.92 -2.48 -7.87
CA ASP A 208 -12.85 -3.31 -9.06
C ASP A 208 -12.41 -2.51 -10.29
N GLU A 209 -13.01 -1.34 -10.54
CA GLU A 209 -12.64 -0.43 -11.64
C GLU A 209 -11.16 0.02 -11.53
N ALA A 210 -10.69 0.33 -10.31
CA ALA A 210 -9.34 0.79 -10.10
C ALA A 210 -8.30 -0.28 -10.42
N ILE A 211 -8.49 -1.52 -9.97
CA ILE A 211 -7.53 -2.59 -10.22
C ILE A 211 -7.60 -3.07 -11.68
N ASP A 212 -8.77 -3.03 -12.32
CA ASP A 212 -8.90 -3.35 -13.75
C ASP A 212 -8.18 -2.32 -14.64
N THR A 213 -8.08 -1.07 -14.19
CA THR A 213 -7.41 0.03 -14.91
C THR A 213 -5.89 -0.02 -14.72
N ALA A 214 -5.39 -0.50 -13.59
CA ALA A 214 -3.98 -0.45 -13.22
C ALA A 214 -3.02 -1.14 -14.22
N PRO A 215 -3.32 -2.30 -14.82
CA PRO A 215 -2.44 -2.95 -15.80
C PRO A 215 -2.28 -2.17 -17.11
N VAL A 216 -3.24 -1.31 -17.45
CA VAL A 216 -3.30 -0.55 -18.71
C VAL A 216 -2.66 0.83 -18.57
N SER A 217 -2.70 1.39 -17.36
CA SER A 217 -2.17 2.72 -17.06
C SER A 217 -0.68 2.66 -16.73
N TYR A 218 0.19 2.59 -17.75
CA TYR A 218 1.59 2.97 -17.58
C TYR A 218 1.73 4.50 -17.49
N THR A 219 0.94 5.11 -16.62
CA THR A 219 1.07 6.54 -16.34
C THR A 219 2.39 6.71 -15.57
N HIS A 220 3.27 7.55 -16.09
CA HIS A 220 4.49 7.93 -15.37
C HIS A 220 4.08 8.58 -14.06
N LEU A 221 4.18 7.84 -12.96
CA LEU A 221 3.99 8.36 -11.62
C LEU A 221 5.00 9.51 -11.43
N ARG A 222 4.50 10.73 -11.43
CA ARG A 222 5.30 11.92 -11.11
C ARG A 222 5.12 12.20 -9.63
N ALA A 223 6.16 11.96 -8.85
CA ALA A 223 6.26 12.60 -7.55
C ALA A 223 6.55 14.08 -7.80
N HIS A 224 5.72 14.98 -7.30
CA HIS A 224 6.09 16.40 -7.23
C HIS A 224 7.39 16.53 -6.43
N GLU A 225 8.24 17.46 -6.83
CA GLU A 225 9.51 17.79 -6.15
C GLU A 225 9.32 18.27 -4.68
N THR A 226 8.09 18.36 -4.22
CA THR A 226 7.67 18.75 -2.87
C THR A 226 7.53 17.58 -1.89
N LEU A 227 8.25 16.46 -2.09
CA LEU A 227 8.34 15.37 -1.09
C LEU A 227 9.35 15.68 0.05
N GLY A 228 9.73 16.96 0.16
CA GLY A 228 10.57 17.47 1.24
C GLY A 228 9.76 17.97 2.43
#